data_6e3b92d38c8059cee0333743900b8191
#
_entry.id   6e3b92d38c8059cee0333743900b8191
#
_cell.length_a   1.000
_cell.length_b   1.000
_cell.length_c   1.000
_cell.angle_alpha   90.00
_cell.angle_beta   90.00
_cell.angle_gamma   90.00
#
_symmetry.space_group_name_H-M   'P 1'
#
loop_
_entity.id
_entity.type
_entity.pdbx_description
1 polymer ?
#
loop_
_entity_poly.entity_id
_entity_poly.type
_entity_poly.pdbx_seq_one_letter_code
_entity_poly.pdbx_strand_id
1 'polypeptide(L)'
;MPAILRRRKLISIKPERKNAVTYRKEEVQAEVMTPPPAADQQKIPGSIVVCPACKREVNKAEVEKNKYVCYECGSYFRVRTKNRIRMVADAGTFEPWFEYLESENPLDFPEYTQKVEAAREKTGLHEAVTIGRCKIYGEETVLGICDARFLMSSMGHVVGEKIALGVERATDLKLPVILFCCSGGARMQEGIISLMQMAKTSAALKRHSDAGLLYVPVLTDPTTGGVTASFAMLGDIILAEPSALIGFAGPRVIEQTIGQKLPEGFQRAEFQLEHGFVDAIVERKNLKITLNRILKMHHIREGFADFDPLRMDDNYEPTELMRERAARAKGLTPWEKVKAARKVDRPSATDYMENIFDEFMEFHGDRYFRDDPAIVGGVAYLDGQPVTVIGIQKGKDFKDCMKHNYGMPSPEGYRKAIRLMKQAEKFGRPVITFVNTAGAYCGMEAEERGQGEAIARNLYEMSALKVPVLCIMIGEGGSGGALALAVGNEVWMMENATYCVLSPEGFASILWKDGKRAKEASEIMKITALDLKSLGVIEQIIPEYGVADAKACESISRYLKGNIKKFLEKQNGRTGEQFASERYARFRKF
;
A
#
# COMPACT_ATOMS: atom_id res chain seq x y z
N MET A 1 -51.00 15.50 -33.88
CA MET A 1 -50.95 14.11 -33.39
C MET A 1 -50.14 14.09 -32.09
N PRO A 2 -50.70 13.72 -30.97
CA PRO A 2 -50.02 13.83 -29.67
C PRO A 2 -49.25 12.57 -29.35
N ALA A 3 -48.02 12.78 -28.84
CA ALA A 3 -47.11 11.73 -28.35
C ALA A 3 -47.56 11.21 -26.99
N ILE A 4 -47.70 9.90 -26.87
CA ILE A 4 -48.07 9.19 -25.66
C ILE A 4 -46.84 9.01 -24.78
N LEU A 5 -46.80 9.73 -23.63
CA LEU A 5 -45.85 9.53 -22.54
C LEU A 5 -46.26 8.29 -21.73
N ARG A 6 -45.54 7.19 -21.85
CA ARG A 6 -45.66 6.04 -20.96
C ARG A 6 -44.90 6.32 -19.68
N ARG A 7 -45.63 6.49 -18.57
CA ARG A 7 -45.09 6.49 -17.20
C ARG A 7 -44.50 5.11 -16.87
N ARG A 8 -43.21 5.03 -16.60
CA ARG A 8 -42.59 3.85 -15.99
C ARG A 8 -42.90 3.87 -14.47
N LYS A 9 -43.54 2.81 -13.96
CA LYS A 9 -43.74 2.56 -12.54
C LYS A 9 -42.37 2.18 -11.93
N LEU A 10 -41.90 2.94 -10.95
CA LEU A 10 -40.82 2.56 -10.05
C LEU A 10 -41.34 1.46 -9.13
N ILE A 11 -40.73 0.27 -9.22
CA ILE A 11 -40.94 -0.83 -8.29
C ILE A 11 -39.99 -0.60 -7.11
N SER A 12 -40.55 -0.28 -5.95
CA SER A 12 -39.81 -0.21 -4.68
C SER A 12 -39.61 -1.64 -4.17
N ILE A 13 -38.39 -2.14 -4.20
CA ILE A 13 -38.01 -3.40 -3.56
C ILE A 13 -37.62 -3.08 -2.12
N LYS A 14 -38.48 -3.48 -1.16
CA LYS A 14 -38.12 -3.50 0.26
C LYS A 14 -37.20 -4.69 0.52
N PRO A 15 -36.04 -4.52 1.16
CA PRO A 15 -35.22 -5.66 1.56
C PRO A 15 -35.89 -6.40 2.73
N GLU A 16 -36.21 -7.67 2.52
CA GLU A 16 -36.57 -8.60 3.59
C GLU A 16 -35.35 -8.89 4.47
N ARG A 17 -35.51 -8.60 5.77
CA ARG A 17 -34.55 -9.02 6.80
C ARG A 17 -34.58 -10.54 6.94
N LYS A 18 -33.48 -11.23 6.61
CA LYS A 18 -33.23 -12.58 7.06
C LYS A 18 -31.96 -12.64 7.93
N ASN A 19 -32.25 -12.96 9.20
CA ASN A 19 -31.44 -13.65 10.20
C ASN A 19 -30.07 -13.10 10.58
N ALA A 20 -30.07 -12.38 11.70
CA ALA A 20 -28.90 -12.14 12.52
C ALA A 20 -28.29 -13.46 13.02
N VAL A 21 -27.04 -13.70 12.68
CA VAL A 21 -26.23 -14.78 13.29
C VAL A 21 -25.79 -14.29 14.66
N THR A 22 -26.36 -14.88 15.71
CA THR A 22 -25.95 -14.64 17.10
C THR A 22 -24.61 -15.33 17.36
N TYR A 23 -23.56 -14.56 17.53
CA TYR A 23 -22.30 -15.07 18.10
C TYR A 23 -22.49 -15.25 19.61
N ARG A 24 -22.32 -16.47 20.11
CA ARG A 24 -22.17 -16.76 21.54
C ARG A 24 -20.89 -16.08 22.04
N LYS A 25 -21.03 -15.22 23.05
CA LYS A 25 -19.91 -14.77 23.87
C LYS A 25 -19.47 -15.94 24.75
N GLU A 26 -18.27 -16.48 24.51
CA GLU A 26 -17.57 -17.25 25.53
C GLU A 26 -16.89 -16.24 26.46
N GLU A 27 -17.35 -16.23 27.70
CA GLU A 27 -16.72 -15.48 28.79
C GLU A 27 -15.40 -16.19 29.15
N VAL A 28 -14.28 -15.60 28.71
CA VAL A 28 -12.98 -15.94 29.28
C VAL A 28 -12.85 -15.16 30.58
N GLN A 29 -12.90 -15.88 31.72
CA GLN A 29 -12.59 -15.33 33.02
C GLN A 29 -11.13 -14.91 33.04
N ALA A 30 -10.89 -13.58 33.01
CA ALA A 30 -9.59 -13.01 33.27
C ALA A 30 -9.32 -13.08 34.79
N GLU A 31 -8.30 -13.85 35.18
CA GLU A 31 -7.74 -13.79 36.53
C GLU A 31 -7.25 -12.37 36.81
N VAL A 32 -7.83 -11.76 37.83
CA VAL A 32 -7.41 -10.46 38.34
C VAL A 32 -6.09 -10.62 39.04
N MET A 33 -4.98 -10.34 38.33
CA MET A 33 -3.69 -10.14 38.96
C MET A 33 -3.73 -8.79 39.71
N THR A 34 -3.69 -8.84 41.03
CA THR A 34 -3.47 -7.68 41.89
C THR A 34 -2.11 -7.05 41.58
N PRO A 35 -2.03 -5.75 41.31
CA PRO A 35 -0.75 -5.09 41.10
C PRO A 35 0.07 -5.08 42.39
N PRO A 36 1.42 -5.18 42.30
CA PRO A 36 2.28 -5.05 43.46
C PRO A 36 2.16 -3.65 44.10
N PRO A 37 2.39 -3.50 45.41
CA PRO A 37 2.24 -2.23 46.10
C PRO A 37 3.18 -1.18 45.49
N ALA A 38 2.64 0.00 45.25
CA ALA A 38 3.35 1.12 44.67
C ALA A 38 4.54 1.52 45.55
N ALA A 39 5.74 1.38 45.02
CA ALA A 39 6.93 2.00 45.61
C ALA A 39 6.75 3.54 45.55
N ASP A 40 7.01 4.19 46.69
CA ASP A 40 6.97 5.65 46.84
C ASP A 40 7.91 6.31 45.80
N GLN A 41 7.32 6.71 44.65
CA GLN A 41 8.00 7.58 43.70
C GLN A 41 7.80 9.03 44.16
N GLN A 42 8.87 9.66 44.61
CA GLN A 42 8.91 11.11 44.83
C GLN A 42 8.36 11.81 43.57
N LYS A 43 7.18 12.44 43.68
CA LYS A 43 6.56 13.26 42.65
C LYS A 43 7.48 14.43 42.32
N ILE A 44 8.21 14.33 41.23
CA ILE A 44 8.85 15.49 40.60
C ILE A 44 7.71 16.43 40.19
N PRO A 45 7.74 17.74 40.52
CA PRO A 45 6.70 18.66 40.12
C PRO A 45 6.80 18.94 38.61
N GLY A 46 6.23 18.08 37.81
CA GLY A 46 6.01 18.27 36.37
C GLY A 46 4.58 18.77 36.15
N SER A 47 4.40 19.69 35.20
CA SER A 47 3.04 20.13 34.82
C SER A 47 2.18 18.93 34.44
N ILE A 48 1.00 18.83 35.03
CA ILE A 48 0.01 17.79 34.74
C ILE A 48 -0.78 18.20 33.49
N VAL A 49 -1.13 17.23 32.66
CA VAL A 49 -2.05 17.39 31.51
C VAL A 49 -3.13 16.32 31.56
N VAL A 50 -4.35 16.68 31.16
CA VAL A 50 -5.46 15.74 31.10
C VAL A 50 -5.46 15.03 29.76
N CYS A 51 -5.47 13.71 29.78
CA CYS A 51 -5.61 12.92 28.55
C CYS A 51 -6.96 13.16 27.89
N PRO A 52 -7.02 13.51 26.59
CA PRO A 52 -8.27 13.80 25.92
C PRO A 52 -9.19 12.58 25.80
N ALA A 53 -8.65 11.38 25.80
CA ALA A 53 -9.41 10.12 25.68
C ALA A 53 -9.83 9.55 27.04
N CYS A 54 -8.87 9.11 27.88
CA CYS A 54 -9.20 8.46 29.16
C CYS A 54 -9.50 9.44 30.30
N LYS A 55 -9.34 10.76 30.09
CA LYS A 55 -9.60 11.85 31.07
C LYS A 55 -8.72 11.80 32.33
N ARG A 56 -7.74 10.91 32.41
CA ARG A 56 -6.79 10.85 33.53
C ARG A 56 -5.80 12.00 33.46
N GLU A 57 -5.40 12.46 34.63
CA GLU A 57 -4.27 13.36 34.79
C GLU A 57 -2.97 12.60 34.61
N VAL A 58 -2.12 13.07 33.71
CA VAL A 58 -0.84 12.42 33.35
C VAL A 58 0.30 13.44 33.39
N ASN A 59 1.50 12.99 33.68
CA ASN A 59 2.68 13.84 33.74
C ASN A 59 3.06 14.27 32.30
N LYS A 60 3.13 15.57 32.06
CA LYS A 60 3.44 16.15 30.75
C LYS A 60 4.82 15.73 30.26
N ALA A 61 5.84 15.70 31.11
CA ALA A 61 7.20 15.34 30.71
C ALA A 61 7.29 13.88 30.25
N GLU A 62 6.55 12.98 30.92
CA GLU A 62 6.48 11.58 30.52
C GLU A 62 5.72 11.39 29.22
N VAL A 63 4.61 12.11 29.01
CA VAL A 63 3.87 12.14 27.74
C VAL A 63 4.78 12.65 26.62
N GLU A 64 5.58 13.70 26.86
CA GLU A 64 6.54 14.21 25.87
C GLU A 64 7.65 13.20 25.56
N LYS A 65 8.20 12.54 26.58
CA LYS A 65 9.18 11.46 26.43
C LYS A 65 8.59 10.29 25.63
N ASN A 66 7.32 9.95 25.87
CA ASN A 66 6.57 8.93 25.13
C ASN A 66 6.01 9.44 23.79
N LYS A 67 6.65 10.44 23.17
CA LYS A 67 6.27 10.98 21.86
C LYS A 67 4.82 11.47 21.78
N TYR A 68 4.32 12.06 22.86
CA TYR A 68 2.93 12.55 22.97
C TYR A 68 1.86 11.46 22.85
N VAL A 69 2.17 10.26 23.34
CA VAL A 69 1.22 9.16 23.51
C VAL A 69 0.95 8.99 25.00
N CYS A 70 -0.31 8.87 25.39
CA CYS A 70 -0.69 8.64 26.77
C CYS A 70 -0.18 7.27 27.24
N TYR A 71 0.59 7.24 28.30
CA TYR A 71 1.13 5.99 28.86
C TYR A 71 0.07 5.17 29.60
N GLU A 72 -1.08 5.77 29.94
CA GLU A 72 -2.20 5.10 30.62
C GLU A 72 -3.12 4.35 29.66
N CYS A 73 -3.42 4.93 28.47
CA CYS A 73 -4.42 4.37 27.56
C CYS A 73 -3.95 4.27 26.10
N GLY A 74 -2.72 4.63 25.80
CA GLY A 74 -2.17 4.56 24.45
C GLY A 74 -2.71 5.62 23.46
N SER A 75 -3.62 6.51 23.88
CA SER A 75 -4.19 7.51 22.97
C SER A 75 -3.19 8.62 22.61
N TYR A 76 -3.37 9.19 21.44
CA TYR A 76 -2.48 10.16 20.83
C TYR A 76 -2.91 11.59 21.15
N PHE A 77 -2.00 12.38 21.77
CA PHE A 77 -2.22 13.81 21.92
C PHE A 77 -1.91 14.54 20.60
N ARG A 78 -2.57 15.68 20.35
CA ARG A 78 -2.19 16.57 19.26
C ARG A 78 -0.81 17.17 19.53
N VAL A 79 0.04 17.19 18.50
CA VAL A 79 1.42 17.63 18.58
C VAL A 79 1.58 19.00 17.96
N ARG A 80 2.22 19.93 18.69
CA ARG A 80 2.55 21.28 18.19
C ARG A 80 3.61 21.19 17.10
N THR A 81 3.55 22.11 16.12
CA THR A 81 4.51 22.19 15.01
C THR A 81 5.97 22.04 15.43
N LYS A 82 6.44 22.86 16.41
CA LYS A 82 7.82 22.82 16.91
C LYS A 82 8.22 21.44 17.46
N ASN A 83 7.28 20.74 18.09
CA ASN A 83 7.53 19.43 18.66
C ASN A 83 7.53 18.36 17.56
N ARG A 84 6.66 18.48 16.56
CA ARG A 84 6.63 17.58 15.39
C ARG A 84 7.94 17.69 14.60
N ILE A 85 8.44 18.90 14.36
CA ILE A 85 9.75 19.12 13.73
C ILE A 85 10.84 18.39 14.51
N ARG A 86 10.92 18.59 15.86
CA ARG A 86 11.91 17.90 16.70
C ARG A 86 11.82 16.37 16.70
N MET A 87 10.63 15.82 16.45
CA MET A 87 10.41 14.37 16.40
C MET A 87 10.87 13.75 15.08
N VAL A 88 10.82 14.51 14.01
CA VAL A 88 10.95 14.00 12.63
C VAL A 88 12.23 14.49 11.97
N ALA A 89 12.51 15.80 11.99
CA ALA A 89 13.69 16.37 11.36
C ALA A 89 14.96 16.11 12.18
N ASP A 90 16.09 16.19 11.53
CA ASP A 90 17.39 16.22 12.19
C ASP A 90 17.59 17.56 12.87
N ALA A 91 18.27 17.57 14.04
CA ALA A 91 18.42 18.77 14.85
C ALA A 91 19.10 19.90 14.06
N GLY A 92 18.49 21.10 14.07
CA GLY A 92 19.02 22.29 13.42
C GLY A 92 18.92 22.34 11.90
N THR A 93 18.30 21.33 11.24
CA THR A 93 18.23 21.27 9.78
C THR A 93 16.95 21.87 9.19
N PHE A 94 15.94 22.17 10.01
CA PHE A 94 14.69 22.72 9.52
C PHE A 94 14.86 24.22 9.20
N GLU A 95 14.68 24.55 7.94
CA GLU A 95 14.71 25.91 7.37
C GLU A 95 13.28 26.28 6.93
N PRO A 96 12.57 27.15 7.68
CA PRO A 96 11.21 27.52 7.35
C PRO A 96 11.15 28.40 6.09
N TRP A 97 10.08 28.20 5.31
CA TRP A 97 9.80 28.97 4.08
C TRP A 97 8.50 29.76 4.23
N PHE A 98 8.42 30.91 3.53
CA PHE A 98 7.20 31.70 3.39
C PHE A 98 6.57 32.14 4.72
N GLU A 99 7.39 32.43 5.74
CA GLU A 99 6.87 32.86 7.05
C GLU A 99 6.25 34.29 6.99
N TYR A 100 6.60 35.08 5.98
CA TYR A 100 6.02 36.38 5.73
C TYR A 100 4.56 36.37 5.25
N LEU A 101 4.04 35.18 4.83
CA LEU A 101 2.66 35.06 4.40
C LEU A 101 1.73 34.96 5.60
N GLU A 102 0.83 35.93 5.69
CA GLU A 102 -0.15 36.03 6.77
C GLU A 102 -1.57 36.09 6.23
N SER A 103 -2.51 35.48 6.96
CA SER A 103 -3.92 35.48 6.60
C SER A 103 -4.48 36.88 6.54
N GLU A 104 -5.15 37.19 5.45
CA GLU A 104 -5.99 38.34 5.23
C GLU A 104 -7.48 37.96 5.36
N ASN A 105 -8.35 38.96 5.33
CA ASN A 105 -9.79 38.78 5.31
C ASN A 105 -10.33 39.05 3.89
N PRO A 106 -10.23 38.08 2.97
CA PRO A 106 -10.50 38.34 1.54
C PRO A 106 -11.97 38.59 1.20
N LEU A 107 -12.89 38.31 2.13
CA LEU A 107 -14.33 38.48 1.97
C LEU A 107 -14.94 39.49 2.97
N ASP A 108 -14.13 40.23 3.70
CA ASP A 108 -14.56 41.15 4.76
C ASP A 108 -15.52 40.47 5.78
N PHE A 109 -15.24 39.19 6.09
CA PHE A 109 -16.08 38.41 7.02
C PHE A 109 -16.00 39.02 8.43
N PRO A 110 -17.14 39.31 9.07
CA PRO A 110 -17.18 39.95 10.38
C PRO A 110 -16.35 39.20 11.44
N GLU A 111 -15.61 39.92 12.26
CA GLU A 111 -14.78 39.39 13.37
C GLU A 111 -13.69 38.39 12.95
N TYR A 112 -13.47 38.14 11.65
CA TYR A 112 -12.49 37.15 11.22
C TYR A 112 -11.07 37.60 11.49
N THR A 113 -10.74 38.88 11.20
CA THR A 113 -9.42 39.45 11.47
C THR A 113 -9.03 39.29 12.94
N GLN A 114 -9.94 39.67 13.86
CA GLN A 114 -9.72 39.52 15.31
C GLN A 114 -9.47 38.06 15.72
N LYS A 115 -10.20 37.11 15.12
CA LYS A 115 -9.99 35.67 15.38
C LYS A 115 -8.64 35.17 14.91
N VAL A 116 -8.16 35.67 13.77
CA VAL A 116 -6.81 35.37 13.23
C VAL A 116 -5.73 35.93 14.15
N GLU A 117 -5.84 37.20 14.55
CA GLU A 117 -4.91 37.85 15.46
C GLU A 117 -4.82 37.15 16.81
N ALA A 118 -5.96 36.85 17.41
CA ALA A 118 -6.02 36.09 18.66
C ALA A 118 -5.40 34.68 18.52
N ALA A 119 -5.53 34.04 17.36
CA ALA A 119 -4.90 32.76 17.08
C ALA A 119 -3.38 32.90 16.96
N ARG A 120 -2.86 33.97 16.32
CA ARG A 120 -1.44 34.29 16.23
C ARG A 120 -0.83 34.54 17.61
N GLU A 121 -1.42 35.39 18.41
CA GLU A 121 -0.97 35.68 19.78
C GLU A 121 -0.93 34.42 20.64
N LYS A 122 -1.99 33.63 20.63
CA LYS A 122 -2.11 32.39 21.42
C LYS A 122 -1.13 31.31 21.02
N THR A 123 -0.82 31.18 19.74
CA THR A 123 -0.05 30.04 19.21
C THR A 123 1.38 30.36 18.87
N GLY A 124 1.68 31.62 18.59
CA GLY A 124 2.96 32.09 18.03
C GLY A 124 3.20 31.63 16.59
N LEU A 125 2.13 31.27 15.86
CA LEU A 125 2.19 30.85 14.46
C LEU A 125 1.68 31.97 13.56
N HIS A 126 2.30 32.17 12.40
CA HIS A 126 1.83 33.11 11.39
C HIS A 126 0.55 32.59 10.70
N GLU A 127 0.47 31.27 10.49
CA GLU A 127 -0.71 30.59 9.93
C GLU A 127 -0.69 29.10 10.35
N ALA A 128 -1.78 28.36 10.05
CA ALA A 128 -2.01 27.00 10.46
C ALA A 128 -1.05 25.96 9.85
N VAL A 129 -0.28 26.32 8.84
CA VAL A 129 0.75 25.46 8.25
C VAL A 129 2.12 26.11 8.32
N THR A 130 3.11 25.33 8.73
CA THR A 130 4.54 25.65 8.62
C THR A 130 5.16 24.70 7.64
N ILE A 131 5.87 25.22 6.64
CA ILE A 131 6.54 24.41 5.61
C ILE A 131 7.99 24.88 5.44
N GLY A 132 8.90 23.95 5.15
CA GLY A 132 10.31 24.25 4.98
C GLY A 132 11.12 23.04 4.58
N ARG A 133 12.41 23.26 4.29
CA ARG A 133 13.37 22.19 3.98
C ARG A 133 13.95 21.63 5.28
N CYS A 134 14.22 20.33 5.29
CA CYS A 134 14.94 19.70 6.41
C CYS A 134 15.66 18.42 5.96
N LYS A 135 16.35 17.77 6.91
CA LYS A 135 16.89 16.43 6.74
C LYS A 135 16.21 15.47 7.72
N ILE A 136 16.04 14.22 7.28
CA ILE A 136 15.53 13.11 8.11
C ILE A 136 16.54 11.97 8.01
N TYR A 137 17.33 11.76 9.04
CA TYR A 137 18.51 10.88 9.05
C TYR A 137 19.40 11.12 7.80
N GLY A 138 19.70 12.39 7.55
CA GLY A 138 20.53 12.85 6.44
C GLY A 138 19.82 13.05 5.10
N GLU A 139 18.66 12.44 4.85
CA GLU A 139 17.89 12.57 3.61
C GLU A 139 17.17 13.91 3.53
N GLU A 140 17.39 14.64 2.45
CA GLU A 140 16.76 15.95 2.23
C GLU A 140 15.31 15.82 1.81
N THR A 141 14.45 16.66 2.38
CA THR A 141 13.01 16.69 2.08
C THR A 141 12.40 18.04 2.40
N VAL A 142 11.26 18.34 1.81
CA VAL A 142 10.40 19.43 2.24
C VAL A 142 9.38 18.89 3.23
N LEU A 143 9.32 19.48 4.40
CA LEU A 143 8.44 19.09 5.49
C LEU A 143 7.41 20.18 5.76
N GLY A 144 6.14 19.83 5.62
CA GLY A 144 5.02 20.69 6.01
C GLY A 144 4.26 20.11 7.19
N ILE A 145 3.80 20.96 8.10
CA ILE A 145 3.10 20.56 9.32
C ILE A 145 1.89 21.46 9.55
N CYS A 146 0.71 20.88 9.54
CA CYS A 146 -0.53 21.53 9.94
C CYS A 146 -0.67 21.52 11.47
N ASP A 147 -1.11 22.62 12.07
CA ASP A 147 -1.26 22.78 13.52
C ASP A 147 -2.69 23.20 13.89
N ALA A 148 -3.43 22.28 14.46
CA ALA A 148 -4.85 22.47 14.82
C ALA A 148 -5.11 23.57 15.87
N ARG A 149 -4.07 24.10 16.54
CA ARG A 149 -4.21 25.22 17.47
C ARG A 149 -4.58 26.52 16.77
N PHE A 150 -4.19 26.64 15.49
CA PHE A 150 -4.56 27.79 14.66
C PHE A 150 -5.85 27.47 13.88
N LEU A 151 -6.98 27.96 14.34
CA LEU A 151 -8.32 27.79 13.74
C LEU A 151 -8.62 26.37 13.26
N MET A 152 -8.29 25.35 14.08
CA MET A 152 -8.39 23.91 13.77
C MET A 152 -7.67 23.51 12.47
N SER A 153 -6.62 24.23 12.12
CA SER A 153 -5.87 24.07 10.87
C SER A 153 -6.77 24.02 9.62
N SER A 154 -7.85 24.79 9.64
CA SER A 154 -8.71 24.93 8.47
C SER A 154 -7.96 25.58 7.31
N MET A 155 -8.15 25.02 6.10
CA MET A 155 -7.48 25.47 4.89
C MET A 155 -8.13 26.76 4.38
N GLY A 156 -7.49 27.92 4.67
CA GLY A 156 -7.77 29.20 4.05
C GLY A 156 -6.80 29.50 2.92
N HIS A 157 -6.91 30.71 2.34
CA HIS A 157 -6.08 31.17 1.23
C HIS A 157 -4.58 30.97 1.50
N VAL A 158 -4.09 31.46 2.63
CA VAL A 158 -2.64 31.39 2.95
C VAL A 158 -2.17 29.98 3.26
N VAL A 159 -3.01 29.13 3.85
CA VAL A 159 -2.66 27.69 4.03
C VAL A 159 -2.47 27.02 2.69
N GLY A 160 -3.42 27.21 1.76
CA GLY A 160 -3.32 26.66 0.42
C GLY A 160 -2.13 27.23 -0.37
N GLU A 161 -1.87 28.53 -0.23
CA GLU A 161 -0.73 29.21 -0.88
C GLU A 161 0.61 28.66 -0.36
N LYS A 162 0.81 28.58 0.96
CA LYS A 162 2.04 28.04 1.55
C LYS A 162 2.31 26.59 1.11
N ILE A 163 1.25 25.76 1.04
CA ILE A 163 1.38 24.37 0.56
C ILE A 163 1.76 24.38 -0.93
N ALA A 164 1.06 25.14 -1.77
CA ALA A 164 1.33 25.19 -3.20
C ALA A 164 2.76 25.68 -3.49
N LEU A 165 3.15 26.83 -2.92
CA LEU A 165 4.51 27.37 -3.07
C LEU A 165 5.59 26.42 -2.52
N GLY A 166 5.31 25.74 -1.40
CA GLY A 166 6.22 24.76 -0.83
C GLY A 166 6.43 23.56 -1.75
N VAL A 167 5.36 23.05 -2.37
CA VAL A 167 5.41 21.96 -3.36
C VAL A 167 6.09 22.43 -4.65
N GLU A 168 5.80 23.62 -5.14
CA GLU A 168 6.43 24.19 -6.34
C GLU A 168 7.93 24.34 -6.12
N ARG A 169 8.35 24.96 -5.01
CA ARG A 169 9.77 25.08 -4.66
C ARG A 169 10.46 23.72 -4.46
N ALA A 170 9.76 22.74 -3.87
CA ALA A 170 10.26 21.38 -3.76
C ALA A 170 10.47 20.75 -5.16
N THR A 171 9.56 21.03 -6.09
CA THR A 171 9.65 20.55 -7.48
C THR A 171 10.86 21.13 -8.19
N ASP A 172 11.09 22.44 -8.07
CA ASP A 172 12.24 23.12 -8.65
C ASP A 172 13.58 22.61 -8.08
N LEU A 173 13.59 22.29 -6.77
CA LEU A 173 14.75 21.74 -6.07
C LEU A 173 14.89 20.22 -6.22
N LYS A 174 13.96 19.56 -6.91
CA LYS A 174 13.89 18.09 -7.04
C LYS A 174 13.88 17.36 -5.68
N LEU A 175 13.18 17.91 -4.69
CA LEU A 175 13.07 17.34 -3.35
C LEU A 175 11.72 16.65 -3.14
N PRO A 176 11.68 15.54 -2.39
CA PRO A 176 10.42 14.92 -1.95
C PRO A 176 9.67 15.83 -0.97
N VAL A 177 8.34 15.65 -0.87
CA VAL A 177 7.49 16.41 0.05
C VAL A 177 6.82 15.47 1.05
N ILE A 178 6.89 15.82 2.34
CA ILE A 178 6.18 15.16 3.44
C ILE A 178 5.26 16.20 4.09
N LEU A 179 3.96 15.91 4.17
CA LEU A 179 2.97 16.78 4.81
C LEU A 179 2.27 16.07 5.98
N PHE A 180 2.43 16.59 7.20
CA PHE A 180 1.62 16.19 8.34
C PHE A 180 0.27 16.90 8.27
N CYS A 181 -0.75 16.17 7.87
CA CYS A 181 -2.12 16.65 7.70
C CYS A 181 -2.86 16.61 9.05
N CYS A 182 -3.40 17.75 9.45
CA CYS A 182 -4.27 17.87 10.61
C CYS A 182 -5.22 19.04 10.34
N SER A 183 -6.51 18.78 10.12
CA SER A 183 -7.42 19.87 9.74
C SER A 183 -8.89 19.53 10.01
N GLY A 184 -9.66 20.56 10.37
CA GLY A 184 -11.11 20.51 10.37
C GLY A 184 -11.78 20.74 9.01
N GLY A 185 -11.01 20.96 7.94
CA GLY A 185 -11.51 21.16 6.57
C GLY A 185 -11.26 22.57 6.02
N ALA A 186 -12.10 23.04 5.09
CA ALA A 186 -12.02 24.37 4.51
C ALA A 186 -12.36 25.48 5.52
N ARG A 187 -11.70 26.63 5.43
CA ARG A 187 -11.92 27.79 6.29
C ARG A 187 -13.18 28.52 5.87
N MET A 188 -14.25 28.34 6.62
CA MET A 188 -15.59 28.83 6.28
C MET A 188 -15.65 30.37 6.10
N GLN A 189 -14.87 31.13 6.88
CA GLN A 189 -14.82 32.58 6.82
C GLN A 189 -14.26 33.12 5.49
N GLU A 190 -13.50 32.30 4.78
CA GLU A 190 -12.96 32.65 3.47
C GLU A 190 -13.79 32.08 2.30
N GLY A 191 -14.91 31.45 2.57
CA GLY A 191 -15.93 31.01 1.61
C GLY A 191 -15.35 30.32 0.38
N ILE A 192 -15.68 30.84 -0.81
CA ILE A 192 -15.27 30.28 -2.10
C ILE A 192 -13.73 30.31 -2.29
N ILE A 193 -13.04 31.28 -1.70
CA ILE A 193 -11.57 31.40 -1.80
C ILE A 193 -10.91 30.18 -1.12
N SER A 194 -11.42 29.78 0.03
CA SER A 194 -10.99 28.57 0.74
C SER A 194 -11.25 27.29 -0.09
N LEU A 195 -12.38 27.21 -0.79
CA LEU A 195 -12.70 26.09 -1.67
C LEU A 195 -11.69 25.98 -2.83
N MET A 196 -11.28 27.12 -3.43
CA MET A 196 -10.31 27.13 -4.52
C MET A 196 -8.92 26.61 -4.11
N GLN A 197 -8.58 26.62 -2.83
CA GLN A 197 -7.32 26.08 -2.35
C GLN A 197 -7.18 24.56 -2.56
N MET A 198 -8.30 23.83 -2.59
CA MET A 198 -8.30 22.41 -2.93
C MET A 198 -7.74 22.17 -4.34
N ALA A 199 -8.22 22.93 -5.31
CA ALA A 199 -7.75 22.84 -6.69
C ALA A 199 -6.29 23.31 -6.82
N LYS A 200 -5.92 24.42 -6.16
CA LYS A 200 -4.56 24.97 -6.18
C LYS A 200 -3.53 23.95 -5.67
N THR A 201 -3.73 23.40 -4.49
CA THR A 201 -2.81 22.43 -3.88
C THR A 201 -2.73 21.15 -4.69
N SER A 202 -3.87 20.65 -5.21
CA SER A 202 -3.92 19.46 -6.07
C SER A 202 -3.17 19.69 -7.38
N ALA A 203 -3.27 20.86 -8.00
CA ALA A 203 -2.56 21.19 -9.23
C ALA A 203 -1.03 21.25 -9.01
N ALA A 204 -0.57 21.83 -7.90
CA ALA A 204 0.84 21.85 -7.53
C ALA A 204 1.39 20.43 -7.33
N LEU A 205 0.65 19.58 -6.61
CA LEU A 205 1.01 18.17 -6.40
C LEU A 205 0.99 17.36 -7.71
N LYS A 206 0.09 17.67 -8.64
CA LYS A 206 0.10 17.00 -9.95
C LYS A 206 1.38 17.29 -10.71
N ARG A 207 1.82 18.56 -10.76
CA ARG A 207 3.10 18.96 -11.37
C ARG A 207 4.29 18.29 -10.68
N HIS A 208 4.28 18.22 -9.36
CA HIS A 208 5.29 17.53 -8.56
C HIS A 208 5.36 16.03 -8.91
N SER A 209 4.21 15.38 -9.01
CA SER A 209 4.10 13.98 -9.42
C SER A 209 4.59 13.75 -10.85
N ASP A 210 4.23 14.64 -11.81
CA ASP A 210 4.68 14.54 -13.20
C ASP A 210 6.20 14.74 -13.37
N ALA A 211 6.83 15.46 -12.42
CA ALA A 211 8.27 15.56 -12.32
C ALA A 211 8.95 14.32 -11.71
N GLY A 212 8.21 13.24 -11.44
CA GLY A 212 8.73 12.00 -10.85
C GLY A 212 9.03 12.08 -9.36
N LEU A 213 8.52 13.10 -8.65
CA LEU A 213 8.88 13.39 -7.27
C LEU A 213 7.91 12.75 -6.26
N LEU A 214 8.46 12.33 -5.12
CA LEU A 214 7.71 11.66 -4.06
C LEU A 214 6.89 12.65 -3.23
N TYR A 215 5.63 12.30 -2.99
CA TYR A 215 4.76 12.96 -2.02
C TYR A 215 4.20 11.99 -0.98
N VAL A 216 4.40 12.29 0.31
CA VAL A 216 3.96 11.48 1.45
C VAL A 216 3.11 12.31 2.41
N PRO A 217 1.78 12.28 2.35
CA PRO A 217 0.93 12.78 3.43
C PRO A 217 0.95 11.82 4.62
N VAL A 218 1.04 12.38 5.82
CA VAL A 218 0.91 11.69 7.10
C VAL A 218 -0.35 12.21 7.78
N LEU A 219 -1.40 11.39 7.80
CA LEU A 219 -2.72 11.77 8.30
C LEU A 219 -2.76 11.67 9.82
N THR A 220 -3.06 12.78 10.48
CA THR A 220 -3.16 12.85 11.95
C THR A 220 -4.56 13.30 12.39
N ASP A 221 -4.85 13.22 13.68
CA ASP A 221 -6.19 13.52 14.23
C ASP A 221 -6.45 15.03 14.41
N PRO A 222 -7.53 15.58 13.80
CA PRO A 222 -8.34 15.04 12.71
C PRO A 222 -7.81 15.45 11.32
N THR A 223 -8.09 14.67 10.28
CA THR A 223 -7.92 15.07 8.89
C THR A 223 -9.26 14.94 8.17
N THR A 224 -9.97 16.04 7.97
CA THR A 224 -11.35 16.02 7.47
C THR A 224 -11.64 17.09 6.42
N GLY A 225 -12.78 16.99 5.77
CA GLY A 225 -13.35 17.98 4.85
C GLY A 225 -12.51 18.19 3.59
N GLY A 226 -12.36 19.45 3.20
CA GLY A 226 -11.63 19.85 2.00
C GLY A 226 -10.15 19.45 1.99
N VAL A 227 -9.54 19.24 3.15
CA VAL A 227 -8.15 18.75 3.26
C VAL A 227 -8.07 17.28 2.86
N THR A 228 -8.99 16.44 3.35
CA THR A 228 -9.08 15.03 2.90
C THR A 228 -9.38 14.96 1.41
N ALA A 229 -10.33 15.75 0.93
CA ALA A 229 -10.72 15.78 -0.48
C ALA A 229 -9.74 16.52 -1.41
N SER A 230 -8.51 16.77 -0.95
CA SER A 230 -7.45 17.39 -1.74
C SER A 230 -6.09 16.77 -1.40
N PHE A 231 -5.15 17.56 -0.94
CA PHE A 231 -3.76 17.15 -0.77
C PHE A 231 -3.54 15.94 0.18
N ALA A 232 -4.41 15.70 1.15
CA ALA A 232 -4.23 14.59 2.08
C ALA A 232 -4.39 13.19 1.44
N MET A 233 -5.16 13.06 0.36
CA MET A 233 -5.41 11.78 -0.33
C MET A 233 -4.68 11.64 -1.68
N LEU A 234 -3.74 12.52 -2.00
CA LEU A 234 -3.01 12.51 -3.28
C LEU A 234 -1.57 11.97 -3.16
N GLY A 235 -1.24 11.31 -2.05
CA GLY A 235 0.09 10.75 -1.82
C GLY A 235 0.44 9.54 -2.69
N ASP A 236 1.70 9.45 -3.08
CA ASP A 236 2.27 8.20 -3.59
C ASP A 236 2.22 7.11 -2.51
N ILE A 237 2.49 7.50 -1.27
CA ILE A 237 2.36 6.69 -0.06
C ILE A 237 1.62 7.51 0.99
N ILE A 238 0.48 7.02 1.44
CA ILE A 238 -0.36 7.67 2.44
C ILE A 238 -0.21 6.96 3.78
N LEU A 239 0.37 7.65 4.76
CA LEU A 239 0.52 7.13 6.11
C LEU A 239 -0.54 7.73 7.05
N ALA A 240 -0.90 6.99 8.10
CA ALA A 240 -1.76 7.49 9.16
C ALA A 240 -1.17 7.22 10.55
N GLU A 241 -1.44 8.11 11.51
CA GLU A 241 -1.23 7.78 12.92
C GLU A 241 -2.37 6.88 13.42
N PRO A 242 -2.10 5.94 14.35
CA PRO A 242 -3.15 5.09 14.93
C PRO A 242 -4.35 5.88 15.44
N SER A 243 -5.53 5.38 15.19
CA SER A 243 -6.84 5.92 15.64
C SER A 243 -7.14 7.35 15.18
N ALA A 244 -6.39 7.93 14.24
CA ALA A 244 -6.66 9.24 13.69
C ALA A 244 -8.04 9.29 13.00
N LEU A 245 -8.81 10.35 13.24
CA LEU A 245 -10.08 10.60 12.54
C LEU A 245 -9.77 11.12 11.13
N ILE A 246 -10.16 10.36 10.12
CA ILE A 246 -9.90 10.66 8.71
C ILE A 246 -11.20 10.47 7.92
N GLY A 247 -11.70 11.53 7.29
CA GLY A 247 -12.92 11.43 6.51
C GLY A 247 -13.28 12.72 5.79
N PHE A 248 -14.17 12.65 4.82
CA PHE A 248 -14.65 13.84 4.12
C PHE A 248 -15.61 14.65 5.02
N ALA A 249 -16.78 14.13 5.28
CA ALA A 249 -17.71 14.76 6.22
C ALA A 249 -17.38 14.35 7.66
N GLY A 250 -17.45 15.30 8.60
CA GLY A 250 -17.26 14.97 10.02
C GLY A 250 -18.35 14.03 10.54
N PRO A 251 -18.08 13.20 11.58
CA PRO A 251 -19.04 12.23 12.10
C PRO A 251 -20.40 12.84 12.45
N ARG A 252 -20.42 14.00 13.10
CA ARG A 252 -21.67 14.71 13.46
C ARG A 252 -22.50 15.10 12.25
N VAL A 253 -21.87 15.52 11.16
CA VAL A 253 -22.57 15.90 9.93
C VAL A 253 -23.21 14.67 9.30
N ILE A 254 -22.50 13.55 9.26
CA ILE A 254 -23.05 12.30 8.74
C ILE A 254 -24.23 11.84 9.59
N GLU A 255 -24.06 11.75 10.92
CA GLU A 255 -25.11 11.32 11.85
C GLU A 255 -26.37 12.18 11.74
N GLN A 256 -26.22 13.50 11.62
CA GLN A 256 -27.34 14.41 11.42
C GLN A 256 -28.02 14.22 10.06
N THR A 257 -27.25 13.90 9.01
CA THR A 257 -27.77 13.72 7.66
C THR A 257 -28.53 12.40 7.50
N ILE A 258 -28.00 11.30 8.05
CA ILE A 258 -28.61 9.97 7.93
C ILE A 258 -29.56 9.62 9.08
N GLY A 259 -29.58 10.43 10.17
CA GLY A 259 -30.39 10.20 11.36
C GLY A 259 -30.02 8.95 12.17
N GLN A 260 -28.77 8.46 12.03
CA GLN A 260 -28.29 7.23 12.68
C GLN A 260 -26.92 7.48 13.32
N LYS A 261 -26.64 6.77 14.42
CA LYS A 261 -25.30 6.74 15.03
C LYS A 261 -24.35 5.94 14.16
N LEU A 262 -23.12 6.45 14.02
CA LEU A 262 -22.08 5.77 13.28
C LEU A 262 -21.55 4.56 14.07
N PRO A 263 -21.12 3.48 13.38
CA PRO A 263 -20.45 2.35 14.02
C PRO A 263 -19.19 2.78 14.76
N GLU A 264 -18.83 2.05 15.80
CA GLU A 264 -17.54 2.23 16.49
C GLU A 264 -16.38 2.00 15.51
N GLY A 265 -15.35 2.85 15.59
CA GLY A 265 -14.19 2.77 14.68
C GLY A 265 -14.40 3.40 13.29
N PHE A 266 -15.63 3.81 12.95
CA PHE A 266 -15.91 4.45 11.66
C PHE A 266 -15.05 5.71 11.44
N GLN A 267 -14.50 5.87 10.24
CA GLN A 267 -13.58 6.95 9.86
C GLN A 267 -12.25 6.99 10.67
N ARG A 268 -11.88 5.94 11.38
CA ARG A 268 -10.54 5.87 12.00
C ARG A 268 -9.48 5.40 11.00
N ALA A 269 -8.21 5.59 11.34
CA ALA A 269 -7.10 5.18 10.49
C ALA A 269 -7.19 3.69 10.11
N GLU A 270 -7.59 2.85 11.06
CA GLU A 270 -7.79 1.40 10.87
C GLU A 270 -8.90 1.12 9.83
N PHE A 271 -10.01 1.85 9.92
CA PHE A 271 -11.07 1.80 8.91
C PHE A 271 -10.57 2.22 7.53
N GLN A 272 -9.76 3.27 7.44
CA GLN A 272 -9.20 3.76 6.18
C GLN A 272 -8.21 2.76 5.56
N LEU A 273 -7.45 2.04 6.40
CA LEU A 273 -6.56 0.98 5.97
C LEU A 273 -7.36 -0.21 5.39
N GLU A 274 -8.39 -0.67 6.10
CA GLU A 274 -9.26 -1.76 5.65
C GLU A 274 -9.98 -1.42 4.34
N HIS A 275 -10.40 -0.15 4.19
CA HIS A 275 -11.06 0.35 2.99
C HIS A 275 -10.08 0.82 1.89
N GLY A 276 -8.79 0.53 2.04
CA GLY A 276 -7.78 0.69 0.99
C GLY A 276 -7.33 2.11 0.69
N PHE A 277 -7.66 3.10 1.54
CA PHE A 277 -7.30 4.51 1.31
C PHE A 277 -5.96 4.90 1.90
N VAL A 278 -5.43 4.15 2.85
CA VAL A 278 -4.15 4.38 3.53
C VAL A 278 -3.22 3.21 3.30
N ASP A 279 -1.93 3.46 3.03
CA ASP A 279 -0.93 2.41 2.79
C ASP A 279 -0.47 1.73 4.08
N ALA A 280 -0.30 2.52 5.15
CA ALA A 280 0.14 1.99 6.43
C ALA A 280 -0.25 2.89 7.60
N ILE A 281 -0.47 2.27 8.77
CA ILE A 281 -0.60 2.95 10.04
C ILE A 281 0.74 2.87 10.76
N VAL A 282 1.30 4.04 11.14
CA VAL A 282 2.64 4.14 11.71
C VAL A 282 2.61 4.78 13.09
N GLU A 283 3.06 4.05 14.10
CA GLU A 283 3.23 4.60 15.45
C GLU A 283 4.31 5.69 15.47
N ARG A 284 4.10 6.73 16.29
CA ARG A 284 5.02 7.87 16.40
C ARG A 284 6.47 7.51 16.71
N LYS A 285 6.69 6.45 17.51
CA LYS A 285 8.06 6.01 17.83
C LYS A 285 8.83 5.54 16.60
N ASN A 286 8.12 4.99 15.60
CA ASN A 286 8.68 4.44 14.37
C ASN A 286 8.66 5.43 13.21
N LEU A 287 7.96 6.57 13.34
CA LEU A 287 7.64 7.45 12.22
C LEU A 287 8.89 8.02 11.54
N LYS A 288 9.89 8.49 12.31
CA LYS A 288 11.12 9.07 11.73
C LYS A 288 11.89 8.04 10.89
N ILE A 289 12.03 6.81 11.40
CA ILE A 289 12.74 5.75 10.66
C ILE A 289 11.95 5.29 9.43
N THR A 290 10.62 5.19 9.54
CA THR A 290 9.75 4.85 8.40
C THR A 290 9.85 5.88 7.28
N LEU A 291 9.78 7.17 7.61
CA LEU A 291 9.93 8.25 6.64
C LEU A 291 11.31 8.23 5.97
N ASN A 292 12.38 8.00 6.72
CA ASN A 292 13.73 7.86 6.15
C ASN A 292 13.83 6.68 5.17
N ARG A 293 13.28 5.51 5.53
CA ARG A 293 13.23 4.35 4.62
C ARG A 293 12.47 4.67 3.33
N ILE A 294 11.31 5.31 3.46
CA ILE A 294 10.53 5.75 2.30
C ILE A 294 11.35 6.69 1.41
N LEU A 295 12.02 7.70 1.99
CA LEU A 295 12.86 8.62 1.25
C LEU A 295 13.96 7.88 0.49
N LYS A 296 14.70 6.99 1.15
CA LYS A 296 15.77 6.21 0.53
C LYS A 296 15.31 5.29 -0.61
N MET A 297 14.13 4.66 -0.44
CA MET A 297 13.56 3.74 -1.44
C MET A 297 12.97 4.46 -2.67
N HIS A 298 12.82 5.80 -2.61
CA HIS A 298 12.15 6.61 -3.64
C HIS A 298 13.04 7.76 -4.13
N HIS A 299 14.35 7.56 -4.17
CA HIS A 299 15.24 8.55 -4.78
C HIS A 299 14.84 8.80 -6.24
N ILE A 300 14.91 10.09 -6.63
CA ILE A 300 14.67 10.49 -8.00
C ILE A 300 15.74 9.87 -8.89
N ARG A 301 15.29 9.20 -9.95
CA ARG A 301 16.15 8.66 -10.99
C ARG A 301 15.55 9.01 -12.34
N GLU A 302 16.40 9.45 -13.26
CA GLU A 302 15.98 9.61 -14.65
C GLU A 302 16.01 8.24 -15.33
N GLY A 303 14.84 7.62 -15.47
CA GLY A 303 14.68 6.30 -16.07
C GLY A 303 15.00 5.15 -15.12
N PHE A 304 15.16 3.96 -15.68
CA PHE A 304 15.64 2.78 -14.96
C PHE A 304 17.11 2.99 -14.60
N ALA A 305 17.43 2.93 -13.31
CA ALA A 305 18.82 2.97 -12.87
C ALA A 305 19.48 1.61 -13.13
N ASP A 306 20.65 1.64 -13.77
CA ASP A 306 21.46 0.46 -13.95
C ASP A 306 21.62 -0.28 -12.63
N PHE A 307 21.37 -1.58 -12.67
CA PHE A 307 21.55 -2.44 -11.54
C PHE A 307 23.05 -2.68 -11.33
N ASP A 308 23.57 -2.22 -10.19
CA ASP A 308 24.96 -2.52 -9.81
C ASP A 308 25.04 -4.01 -9.43
N PRO A 309 25.81 -4.83 -10.15
CA PRO A 309 26.04 -6.22 -9.77
C PRO A 309 26.90 -6.26 -8.51
N LEU A 310 26.26 -5.97 -7.38
CA LEU A 310 26.91 -6.03 -6.09
C LEU A 310 27.44 -7.43 -5.84
N ARG A 311 28.68 -7.46 -5.36
CA ARG A 311 29.47 -8.60 -4.93
C ARG A 311 28.58 -9.73 -4.42
N MET A 312 28.35 -10.72 -5.26
CA MET A 312 27.84 -12.00 -4.84
C MET A 312 28.92 -13.03 -5.02
N ASP A 313 28.92 -13.95 -4.09
CA ASP A 313 29.32 -15.31 -4.39
C ASP A 313 28.35 -15.84 -5.47
N ASP A 314 28.65 -15.56 -6.75
CA ASP A 314 27.82 -15.89 -7.91
C ASP A 314 27.76 -17.41 -8.17
N ASN A 315 28.46 -18.20 -7.38
CA ASN A 315 28.47 -19.65 -7.43
C ASN A 315 27.45 -20.21 -6.43
N TYR A 316 26.16 -20.11 -6.76
CA TYR A 316 25.18 -20.95 -6.10
C TYR A 316 25.42 -22.40 -6.52
N GLU A 317 26.11 -23.14 -5.68
CA GLU A 317 26.20 -24.61 -5.76
C GLU A 317 25.11 -25.21 -4.87
N PRO A 318 24.26 -26.09 -5.43
CA PRO A 318 23.27 -26.83 -4.61
C PRO A 318 23.97 -27.56 -3.47
N THR A 319 23.44 -27.48 -2.27
CA THR A 319 23.94 -28.27 -1.12
C THR A 319 23.90 -29.77 -1.44
N GLU A 320 24.70 -30.59 -0.76
CA GLU A 320 24.66 -32.05 -0.91
C GLU A 320 23.26 -32.61 -0.69
N LEU A 321 22.55 -32.12 0.33
CA LEU A 321 21.16 -32.44 0.59
C LEU A 321 20.25 -32.16 -0.63
N MET A 322 20.44 -31.05 -1.33
CA MET A 322 19.66 -30.71 -2.52
C MET A 322 19.98 -31.61 -3.69
N ARG A 323 21.27 -31.97 -3.89
CA ARG A 323 21.70 -32.93 -4.91
C ARG A 323 21.09 -34.31 -4.64
N GLU A 324 21.10 -34.78 -3.39
CA GLU A 324 20.44 -36.04 -3.00
C GLU A 324 18.93 -35.99 -3.22
N ARG A 325 18.27 -34.90 -2.86
CA ARG A 325 16.83 -34.72 -3.10
C ARG A 325 16.51 -34.77 -4.59
N ALA A 326 17.27 -34.06 -5.42
CA ALA A 326 17.12 -34.08 -6.88
C ALA A 326 17.35 -35.49 -7.46
N ALA A 327 18.37 -36.21 -6.98
CA ALA A 327 18.67 -37.57 -7.43
C ALA A 327 17.57 -38.59 -7.05
N ARG A 328 16.89 -38.38 -5.93
CA ARG A 328 15.75 -39.22 -5.47
C ARG A 328 14.43 -38.81 -6.13
N ALA A 329 14.33 -37.60 -6.67
CA ALA A 329 13.13 -37.12 -7.33
C ALA A 329 12.91 -37.87 -8.64
N LYS A 330 11.84 -38.66 -8.72
CA LYS A 330 11.35 -39.21 -9.98
C LYS A 330 10.67 -38.06 -10.76
N GLY A 331 10.83 -38.06 -12.08
CA GLY A 331 10.08 -37.11 -12.92
C GLY A 331 8.58 -37.24 -12.65
N LEU A 332 7.95 -36.13 -12.21
CA LEU A 332 6.53 -36.10 -11.94
C LEU A 332 5.72 -36.02 -13.24
N THR A 333 4.65 -36.79 -13.33
CA THR A 333 3.65 -36.65 -14.40
C THR A 333 2.95 -35.29 -14.30
N PRO A 334 2.34 -34.79 -15.38
CA PRO A 334 1.59 -33.51 -15.34
C PRO A 334 0.56 -33.45 -14.21
N TRP A 335 -0.16 -34.54 -13.95
CA TRP A 335 -1.11 -34.60 -12.85
C TRP A 335 -0.46 -34.55 -11.45
N GLU A 336 0.68 -35.18 -11.29
CA GLU A 336 1.45 -35.11 -10.04
C GLU A 336 2.00 -33.70 -9.81
N LYS A 337 2.40 -32.98 -10.87
CA LYS A 337 2.78 -31.55 -10.79
C LYS A 337 1.61 -30.68 -10.39
N VAL A 338 0.40 -30.91 -10.91
CA VAL A 338 -0.82 -30.21 -10.46
C VAL A 338 -1.02 -30.41 -8.96
N LYS A 339 -0.89 -31.64 -8.46
CA LYS A 339 -1.00 -31.92 -7.02
C LYS A 339 0.13 -31.26 -6.22
N ALA A 340 1.36 -31.26 -6.72
CA ALA A 340 2.50 -30.61 -6.08
C ALA A 340 2.35 -29.09 -6.01
N ALA A 341 1.87 -28.45 -7.08
CA ALA A 341 1.59 -27.01 -7.12
C ALA A 341 0.52 -26.56 -6.10
N ARG A 342 -0.42 -27.46 -5.78
CA ARG A 342 -1.56 -27.22 -4.86
C ARG A 342 -1.26 -27.50 -3.39
N LYS A 343 -0.12 -28.09 -3.06
CA LYS A 343 0.21 -28.40 -1.67
C LYS A 343 0.18 -27.16 -0.80
N VAL A 344 -0.41 -27.28 0.39
CA VAL A 344 -0.49 -26.17 1.36
C VAL A 344 0.86 -25.87 1.99
N ASP A 345 1.74 -26.89 2.14
CA ASP A 345 3.10 -26.75 2.67
C ASP A 345 4.13 -26.27 1.64
N ARG A 346 3.68 -25.96 0.41
CA ARG A 346 4.51 -25.32 -0.61
C ARG A 346 4.81 -23.87 -0.20
N PRO A 347 6.08 -23.41 -0.30
CA PRO A 347 6.43 -22.05 0.04
C PRO A 347 5.57 -21.03 -0.70
N SER A 348 5.09 -20.05 0.04
CA SER A 348 4.22 -18.98 -0.43
C SER A 348 5.05 -17.79 -0.98
N ALA A 349 4.38 -16.78 -1.54
CA ALA A 349 5.05 -15.59 -2.03
C ALA A 349 5.85 -14.88 -0.93
N THR A 350 5.30 -14.75 0.28
CA THR A 350 5.99 -14.11 1.41
C THR A 350 7.23 -14.90 1.85
N ASP A 351 7.22 -16.24 1.80
CA ASP A 351 8.41 -17.03 2.13
C ASP A 351 9.58 -16.74 1.18
N TYR A 352 9.31 -16.59 -0.11
CA TYR A 352 10.34 -16.20 -1.07
C TYR A 352 10.77 -14.74 -0.90
N MET A 353 9.83 -13.83 -0.63
CA MET A 353 10.14 -12.42 -0.39
C MET A 353 11.07 -12.25 0.81
N GLU A 354 10.79 -12.91 1.94
CA GLU A 354 11.59 -12.85 3.17
C GLU A 354 13.01 -13.41 2.99
N ASN A 355 13.20 -14.40 2.11
CA ASN A 355 14.51 -15.01 1.86
C ASN A 355 15.33 -14.31 0.77
N ILE A 356 14.69 -13.55 -0.13
CA ILE A 356 15.36 -12.93 -1.28
C ILE A 356 15.67 -11.47 -1.04
N PHE A 357 14.76 -10.74 -0.41
CA PHE A 357 14.81 -9.30 -0.29
C PHE A 357 15.02 -8.84 1.14
N ASP A 358 15.60 -7.66 1.28
CA ASP A 358 15.81 -7.01 2.57
C ASP A 358 14.78 -5.88 2.75
N GLU A 359 14.44 -5.57 4.00
CA GLU A 359 13.63 -4.41 4.41
C GLU A 359 12.29 -4.26 3.64
N PHE A 360 11.58 -5.34 3.39
CA PHE A 360 10.28 -5.27 2.70
C PHE A 360 9.31 -4.37 3.44
N MET A 361 8.78 -3.38 2.75
CA MET A 361 7.74 -2.45 3.22
C MET A 361 6.47 -2.69 2.43
N GLU A 362 5.48 -3.31 3.07
CA GLU A 362 4.19 -3.57 2.46
C GLU A 362 3.34 -2.30 2.37
N PHE A 363 2.63 -2.15 1.24
CA PHE A 363 1.65 -1.10 0.99
C PHE A 363 0.28 -1.70 0.71
N HIS A 364 -0.74 -1.12 1.33
CA HIS A 364 -2.10 -1.64 1.31
C HIS A 364 -3.03 -0.81 0.42
N GLY A 365 -4.12 -1.45 0.00
CA GLY A 365 -5.28 -0.81 -0.59
C GLY A 365 -5.18 -0.45 -2.08
N ASP A 366 -6.38 -0.41 -2.67
CA ASP A 366 -6.57 -0.10 -4.09
C ASP A 366 -6.86 1.38 -4.38
N ARG A 367 -7.05 2.21 -3.36
CA ARG A 367 -7.50 3.62 -3.41
C ARG A 367 -8.97 3.81 -3.80
N TYR A 368 -9.74 2.75 -3.98
CA TYR A 368 -11.12 2.83 -4.47
C TYR A 368 -12.14 2.19 -3.53
N PHE A 369 -11.84 1.00 -3.00
CA PHE A 369 -12.83 0.23 -2.25
C PHE A 369 -12.27 -0.44 -0.98
N ARG A 370 -11.19 -1.24 -1.10
CA ARG A 370 -10.61 -1.95 0.04
C ARG A 370 -9.21 -2.48 -0.24
N ASP A 371 -8.59 -3.04 0.80
CA ASP A 371 -7.42 -3.89 0.63
C ASP A 371 -7.84 -5.33 0.28
N ASP A 372 -6.95 -6.06 -0.40
CA ASP A 372 -7.09 -7.49 -0.66
C ASP A 372 -5.86 -8.24 -0.13
N PRO A 373 -6.02 -9.05 0.94
CA PRO A 373 -4.91 -9.81 1.50
C PRO A 373 -4.39 -10.93 0.57
N ALA A 374 -5.13 -11.31 -0.48
CA ALA A 374 -4.63 -12.25 -1.50
C ALA A 374 -3.49 -11.66 -2.33
N ILE A 375 -3.30 -10.33 -2.32
CA ILE A 375 -2.15 -9.66 -2.93
C ILE A 375 -1.32 -8.99 -1.83
N VAL A 376 -0.08 -9.43 -1.69
CA VAL A 376 0.95 -8.80 -0.85
C VAL A 376 1.90 -8.05 -1.78
N GLY A 377 2.15 -6.77 -1.52
CA GLY A 377 3.01 -6.00 -2.40
C GLY A 377 3.57 -4.74 -1.75
N GLY A 378 4.71 -4.29 -2.24
CA GLY A 378 5.39 -3.13 -1.69
C GLY A 378 6.77 -2.92 -2.30
N VAL A 379 7.62 -2.23 -1.57
CA VAL A 379 9.01 -1.95 -1.95
C VAL A 379 9.96 -2.67 -1.00
N ALA A 380 11.03 -3.24 -1.56
CA ALA A 380 12.08 -3.92 -0.82
C ALA A 380 13.45 -3.55 -1.38
N TYR A 381 14.51 -3.96 -0.70
CA TYR A 381 15.85 -3.92 -1.28
C TYR A 381 16.26 -5.29 -1.81
N LEU A 382 16.90 -5.29 -2.96
CA LEU A 382 17.69 -6.42 -3.45
C LEU A 382 19.16 -5.98 -3.41
N ASP A 383 19.89 -6.44 -2.38
CA ASP A 383 21.27 -6.04 -2.12
C ASP A 383 21.49 -4.51 -2.18
N GLY A 384 20.64 -3.75 -1.49
CA GLY A 384 20.73 -2.30 -1.39
C GLY A 384 20.08 -1.50 -2.52
N GLN A 385 19.56 -2.16 -3.58
CA GLN A 385 18.82 -1.48 -4.64
C GLN A 385 17.31 -1.66 -4.47
N PRO A 386 16.51 -0.58 -4.55
CA PRO A 386 15.07 -0.67 -4.35
C PRO A 386 14.38 -1.36 -5.54
N VAL A 387 13.52 -2.31 -5.24
CA VAL A 387 12.70 -3.06 -6.19
C VAL A 387 11.24 -3.06 -5.72
N THR A 388 10.30 -3.14 -6.64
CA THR A 388 8.88 -3.35 -6.30
C THR A 388 8.58 -4.84 -6.41
N VAL A 389 8.06 -5.41 -5.32
CA VAL A 389 7.75 -6.83 -5.22
C VAL A 389 6.27 -7.02 -4.96
N ILE A 390 5.63 -7.92 -5.73
CA ILE A 390 4.19 -8.19 -5.63
C ILE A 390 4.00 -9.71 -5.68
N GLY A 391 3.24 -10.26 -4.74
CA GLY A 391 2.96 -11.70 -4.69
C GLY A 391 1.49 -12.02 -4.53
N ILE A 392 1.04 -13.10 -5.17
CA ILE A 392 -0.24 -13.70 -4.83
C ILE A 392 0.01 -14.64 -3.65
N GLN A 393 -0.59 -14.29 -2.51
CA GLN A 393 -0.47 -15.02 -1.25
C GLN A 393 -1.60 -16.03 -1.11
N LYS A 394 -1.26 -17.31 -0.95
CA LYS A 394 -2.24 -18.39 -0.84
C LYS A 394 -2.58 -18.78 0.60
N GLY A 395 -1.66 -18.57 1.53
CA GLY A 395 -1.75 -19.01 2.91
C GLY A 395 -1.00 -20.32 3.20
N LYS A 396 -0.65 -20.53 4.48
CA LYS A 396 0.20 -21.63 4.97
C LYS A 396 -0.59 -22.72 5.72
N ASP A 397 -1.79 -22.41 6.17
CA ASP A 397 -2.73 -23.32 6.82
C ASP A 397 -4.17 -22.97 6.42
N PHE A 398 -5.15 -23.73 6.91
CA PHE A 398 -6.55 -23.52 6.54
C PHE A 398 -7.07 -22.12 6.89
N LYS A 399 -6.74 -21.61 8.09
CA LYS A 399 -7.19 -20.29 8.55
C LYS A 399 -6.52 -19.17 7.73
N ASP A 400 -5.25 -19.32 7.48
CA ASP A 400 -4.47 -18.37 6.68
C ASP A 400 -4.90 -18.40 5.19
N CYS A 401 -5.19 -19.58 4.65
CA CYS A 401 -5.79 -19.71 3.31
C CYS A 401 -7.13 -18.98 3.20
N MET A 402 -8.01 -19.10 4.20
CA MET A 402 -9.28 -18.35 4.23
C MET A 402 -9.05 -16.85 4.24
N LYS A 403 -8.11 -16.36 5.06
CA LYS A 403 -7.75 -14.93 5.12
C LYS A 403 -7.31 -14.39 3.76
N HIS A 404 -6.53 -15.16 3.02
CA HIS A 404 -5.99 -14.80 1.71
C HIS A 404 -6.87 -15.30 0.55
N ASN A 405 -8.12 -15.62 0.81
CA ASN A 405 -9.08 -16.15 -0.19
C ASN A 405 -8.47 -17.26 -1.06
N TYR A 406 -7.70 -18.17 -0.44
CA TYR A 406 -6.98 -19.26 -1.12
C TYR A 406 -6.08 -18.84 -2.28
N GLY A 407 -5.58 -17.60 -2.24
CA GLY A 407 -4.78 -17.03 -3.33
C GLY A 407 -5.61 -16.66 -4.56
N MET A 408 -6.89 -16.42 -4.40
CA MET A 408 -7.78 -15.94 -5.49
C MET A 408 -8.04 -14.44 -5.31
N PRO A 409 -7.31 -13.55 -6.02
CA PRO A 409 -7.48 -12.13 -5.83
C PRO A 409 -8.85 -11.63 -6.29
N SER A 410 -9.40 -10.70 -5.52
CA SER A 410 -10.56 -9.87 -5.85
C SER A 410 -10.14 -8.70 -6.76
N PRO A 411 -11.08 -7.91 -7.33
CA PRO A 411 -10.75 -6.76 -8.16
C PRO A 411 -9.78 -5.78 -7.49
N GLU A 412 -9.94 -5.58 -6.18
CA GLU A 412 -9.11 -4.71 -5.36
C GLU A 412 -7.65 -5.15 -5.34
N GLY A 413 -7.39 -6.45 -5.30
CA GLY A 413 -6.04 -7.01 -5.34
C GLY A 413 -5.33 -6.67 -6.66
N TYR A 414 -6.00 -6.82 -7.80
CA TYR A 414 -5.45 -6.45 -9.10
C TYR A 414 -5.23 -4.93 -9.21
N ARG A 415 -6.16 -4.11 -8.71
CA ARG A 415 -6.00 -2.64 -8.68
C ARG A 415 -4.86 -2.21 -7.78
N LYS A 416 -4.69 -2.82 -6.60
CA LYS A 416 -3.51 -2.62 -5.75
C LYS A 416 -2.22 -2.97 -6.49
N ALA A 417 -2.17 -4.11 -7.16
CA ALA A 417 -0.99 -4.55 -7.89
C ALA A 417 -0.58 -3.54 -8.98
N ILE A 418 -1.52 -3.11 -9.84
CA ILE A 418 -1.18 -2.15 -10.89
C ILE A 418 -0.83 -0.77 -10.35
N ARG A 419 -1.43 -0.34 -9.24
CA ARG A 419 -1.05 0.90 -8.54
C ARG A 419 0.42 0.86 -8.12
N LEU A 420 0.88 -0.25 -7.52
CA LEU A 420 2.28 -0.45 -7.12
C LEU A 420 3.22 -0.52 -8.33
N MET A 421 2.80 -1.13 -9.43
CA MET A 421 3.57 -1.17 -10.67
C MET A 421 3.71 0.21 -11.31
N LYS A 422 2.66 1.04 -11.30
CA LYS A 422 2.72 2.43 -11.78
C LYS A 422 3.62 3.29 -10.89
N GLN A 423 3.60 3.05 -9.59
CA GLN A 423 4.54 3.68 -8.66
C GLN A 423 6.00 3.22 -8.95
N ALA A 424 6.20 1.94 -9.26
CA ALA A 424 7.52 1.43 -9.68
C ALA A 424 8.01 2.13 -10.94
N GLU A 425 7.15 2.29 -11.94
CA GLU A 425 7.46 3.03 -13.17
C GLU A 425 7.86 4.49 -12.88
N LYS A 426 7.09 5.19 -12.05
CA LYS A 426 7.37 6.56 -11.64
C LYS A 426 8.75 6.74 -11.02
N PHE A 427 9.20 5.79 -10.21
CA PHE A 427 10.48 5.83 -9.49
C PHE A 427 11.58 4.99 -10.11
N GLY A 428 11.39 4.49 -11.34
CA GLY A 428 12.39 3.72 -12.10
C GLY A 428 12.79 2.40 -11.45
N ARG A 429 11.91 1.78 -10.62
CA ARG A 429 12.19 0.49 -9.97
C ARG A 429 11.76 -0.68 -10.84
N PRO A 430 12.55 -1.76 -10.91
CA PRO A 430 12.09 -3.01 -11.53
C PRO A 430 10.93 -3.61 -10.73
N VAL A 431 10.07 -4.35 -11.41
CA VAL A 431 8.94 -5.07 -10.83
C VAL A 431 9.21 -6.57 -10.85
N ILE A 432 9.03 -7.22 -9.72
CA ILE A 432 9.16 -8.68 -9.59
C ILE A 432 7.83 -9.22 -9.05
N THR A 433 7.19 -10.15 -9.77
CA THR A 433 5.94 -10.75 -9.33
C THR A 433 6.10 -12.23 -9.01
N PHE A 434 5.48 -12.68 -7.91
CA PHE A 434 5.35 -14.10 -7.53
C PHE A 434 3.91 -14.54 -7.68
N VAL A 435 3.66 -15.49 -8.59
CA VAL A 435 2.31 -15.89 -8.97
C VAL A 435 2.00 -17.30 -8.45
N ASN A 436 0.95 -17.40 -7.62
CA ASN A 436 0.40 -18.67 -7.13
C ASN A 436 -1.10 -18.55 -6.89
N THR A 437 -1.90 -18.83 -7.91
CA THR A 437 -3.35 -18.75 -7.86
C THR A 437 -4.01 -19.82 -8.69
N ALA A 438 -5.10 -20.37 -8.20
CA ALA A 438 -6.00 -21.22 -9.01
C ALA A 438 -6.78 -20.41 -10.06
N GLY A 439 -6.86 -19.08 -9.88
CA GLY A 439 -7.56 -18.12 -10.74
C GLY A 439 -8.00 -16.89 -9.94
N ALA A 440 -8.60 -15.93 -10.62
CA ALA A 440 -9.24 -14.80 -9.97
C ALA A 440 -10.48 -15.24 -9.19
N TYR A 441 -10.83 -14.55 -8.11
CA TYR A 441 -12.05 -14.82 -7.37
C TYR A 441 -13.29 -14.60 -8.26
N CYS A 442 -14.16 -15.62 -8.33
CA CYS A 442 -15.32 -15.65 -9.22
C CYS A 442 -16.68 -15.51 -8.50
N GLY A 443 -16.70 -14.91 -7.31
CA GLY A 443 -17.93 -14.65 -6.58
C GLY A 443 -18.72 -13.47 -7.14
N MET A 444 -20.03 -13.40 -6.82
CA MET A 444 -20.93 -12.31 -7.26
C MET A 444 -20.36 -10.93 -6.90
N GLU A 445 -19.87 -10.75 -5.70
CA GLU A 445 -19.28 -9.50 -5.23
C GLU A 445 -18.07 -9.05 -6.07
N ALA A 446 -17.27 -9.99 -6.59
CA ALA A 446 -16.16 -9.66 -7.47
C ALA A 446 -16.65 -9.19 -8.85
N GLU A 447 -17.69 -9.84 -9.39
CA GLU A 447 -18.31 -9.41 -10.65
C GLU A 447 -18.93 -8.02 -10.51
N GLU A 448 -19.66 -7.75 -9.42
CA GLU A 448 -20.27 -6.44 -9.13
C GLU A 448 -19.22 -5.32 -9.05
N ARG A 449 -18.01 -5.63 -8.60
CA ARG A 449 -16.89 -4.67 -8.49
C ARG A 449 -15.93 -4.69 -9.68
N GLY A 450 -16.26 -5.42 -10.75
CA GLY A 450 -15.56 -5.40 -12.03
C GLY A 450 -14.30 -6.24 -12.10
N GLN A 451 -14.38 -7.53 -11.73
CA GLN A 451 -13.26 -8.48 -11.82
C GLN A 451 -12.62 -8.54 -13.21
N GLY A 452 -13.46 -8.62 -14.25
CA GLY A 452 -12.98 -8.63 -15.63
C GLY A 452 -12.26 -7.34 -16.03
N GLU A 453 -12.77 -6.16 -15.61
CA GLU A 453 -12.13 -4.87 -15.86
C GLU A 453 -10.77 -4.79 -15.15
N ALA A 454 -10.69 -5.19 -13.89
CA ALA A 454 -9.46 -5.13 -13.12
C ALA A 454 -8.34 -6.00 -13.74
N ILE A 455 -8.69 -7.20 -14.20
CA ILE A 455 -7.76 -8.08 -14.94
C ILE A 455 -7.34 -7.41 -16.27
N ALA A 456 -8.30 -6.97 -17.08
CA ALA A 456 -8.03 -6.35 -18.37
C ALA A 456 -7.15 -5.09 -18.24
N ARG A 457 -7.40 -4.26 -17.20
CA ARG A 457 -6.59 -3.08 -16.89
C ARG A 457 -5.16 -3.46 -16.55
N ASN A 458 -4.94 -4.50 -15.75
CA ASN A 458 -3.60 -4.98 -15.45
C ASN A 458 -2.84 -5.43 -16.70
N LEU A 459 -3.49 -6.20 -17.58
CA LEU A 459 -2.87 -6.62 -18.84
C LEU A 459 -2.46 -5.41 -19.69
N TYR A 460 -3.37 -4.44 -19.82
CA TYR A 460 -3.17 -3.22 -20.59
C TYR A 460 -1.99 -2.39 -20.03
N GLU A 461 -2.03 -2.05 -18.75
CA GLU A 461 -1.01 -1.19 -18.12
C GLU A 461 0.35 -1.89 -18.01
N MET A 462 0.39 -3.19 -17.64
CA MET A 462 1.63 -3.94 -17.57
C MET A 462 2.34 -4.01 -18.92
N SER A 463 1.59 -4.11 -20.03
CA SER A 463 2.18 -4.17 -21.36
C SER A 463 3.02 -2.94 -21.70
N ALA A 464 2.68 -1.78 -21.13
CA ALA A 464 3.26 -0.47 -21.43
C ALA A 464 4.26 0.03 -20.39
N LEU A 465 4.47 -0.68 -19.26
CA LEU A 465 5.39 -0.24 -18.20
C LEU A 465 6.81 0.01 -18.73
N LYS A 466 7.38 1.14 -18.36
CA LYS A 466 8.73 1.58 -18.79
C LYS A 466 9.84 1.14 -17.84
N VAL A 467 9.63 0.08 -17.11
CA VAL A 467 10.61 -0.58 -16.23
C VAL A 467 10.66 -2.08 -16.51
N PRO A 468 11.75 -2.77 -16.17
CA PRO A 468 11.82 -4.22 -16.30
C PRO A 468 10.77 -4.90 -15.41
N VAL A 469 10.09 -5.90 -15.94
CA VAL A 469 9.12 -6.73 -15.23
C VAL A 469 9.50 -8.19 -15.36
N LEU A 470 9.75 -8.83 -14.22
CA LEU A 470 10.01 -10.26 -14.10
C LEU A 470 8.85 -10.95 -13.39
N CYS A 471 8.29 -11.99 -14.01
CA CYS A 471 7.19 -12.74 -13.41
C CYS A 471 7.64 -14.17 -13.09
N ILE A 472 7.33 -14.66 -11.88
CA ILE A 472 7.77 -15.99 -11.41
C ILE A 472 6.56 -16.81 -10.96
N MET A 473 6.26 -17.88 -11.70
CA MET A 473 5.22 -18.83 -11.34
C MET A 473 5.75 -19.77 -10.26
N ILE A 474 5.30 -19.60 -9.02
CA ILE A 474 5.80 -20.36 -7.87
C ILE A 474 4.90 -21.55 -7.47
N GLY A 475 3.72 -21.68 -8.07
CA GLY A 475 2.75 -22.74 -7.80
C GLY A 475 1.74 -22.87 -8.92
N GLU A 476 0.45 -22.66 -8.64
CA GLU A 476 -0.58 -22.64 -9.67
C GLU A 476 -0.57 -21.30 -10.42
N GLY A 477 -0.60 -21.35 -11.74
CA GLY A 477 -0.82 -20.21 -12.62
C GLY A 477 -2.17 -20.36 -13.34
N GLY A 478 -3.27 -20.01 -12.67
CA GLY A 478 -4.63 -20.22 -13.18
C GLY A 478 -5.15 -19.03 -14.00
N SER A 479 -5.37 -19.26 -15.31
CA SER A 479 -6.16 -18.43 -16.21
C SER A 479 -5.74 -16.95 -16.26
N GLY A 480 -6.69 -16.07 -16.59
CA GLY A 480 -6.51 -14.61 -16.60
C GLY A 480 -6.10 -14.03 -15.23
N GLY A 481 -6.47 -14.70 -14.13
CA GLY A 481 -6.08 -14.28 -12.80
C GLY A 481 -4.58 -14.33 -12.55
N ALA A 482 -3.91 -15.37 -13.06
CA ALA A 482 -2.45 -15.44 -13.04
C ALA A 482 -1.82 -14.51 -14.09
N LEU A 483 -2.38 -14.45 -15.29
CA LEU A 483 -1.86 -13.62 -16.38
C LEU A 483 -1.87 -12.13 -16.01
N ALA A 484 -2.84 -11.67 -15.21
CA ALA A 484 -2.94 -10.29 -14.73
C ALA A 484 -1.72 -9.81 -13.93
N LEU A 485 -0.83 -10.71 -13.49
CA LEU A 485 0.45 -10.41 -12.87
C LEU A 485 1.64 -11.04 -13.63
N ALA A 486 1.42 -11.52 -14.84
CA ALA A 486 2.42 -12.29 -15.61
C ALA A 486 2.73 -11.69 -17.00
N VAL A 487 2.39 -10.42 -17.24
CA VAL A 487 2.79 -9.69 -18.46
C VAL A 487 4.18 -9.07 -18.25
N GLY A 488 5.20 -9.92 -18.21
CA GLY A 488 6.60 -9.54 -17.96
C GLY A 488 7.47 -9.52 -19.20
N ASN A 489 8.68 -8.92 -19.06
CA ASN A 489 9.77 -9.05 -20.04
C ASN A 489 10.26 -10.50 -20.08
N GLU A 490 10.37 -11.13 -18.90
CA GLU A 490 10.57 -12.58 -18.77
C GLU A 490 9.53 -13.17 -17.82
N VAL A 491 9.13 -14.41 -18.08
CA VAL A 491 8.30 -15.23 -17.21
C VAL A 491 9.09 -16.49 -16.87
N TRP A 492 9.37 -16.68 -15.60
CA TRP A 492 10.02 -17.88 -15.09
C TRP A 492 9.00 -18.77 -14.38
N MET A 493 9.29 -20.04 -14.30
CA MET A 493 8.39 -20.99 -13.69
C MET A 493 9.14 -22.04 -12.90
N MET A 494 8.68 -22.34 -11.71
CA MET A 494 9.22 -23.45 -10.92
C MET A 494 8.94 -24.78 -11.59
N GLU A 495 9.84 -25.73 -11.41
CA GLU A 495 9.86 -27.06 -12.07
C GLU A 495 8.54 -27.83 -11.93
N ASN A 496 7.91 -27.73 -10.75
CA ASN A 496 6.65 -28.42 -10.46
C ASN A 496 5.47 -27.46 -10.29
N ALA A 497 5.60 -26.21 -10.76
CA ALA A 497 4.48 -25.30 -10.93
C ALA A 497 3.67 -25.68 -12.18
N THR A 498 2.46 -25.12 -12.30
CA THR A 498 1.59 -25.26 -13.47
C THR A 498 1.12 -23.89 -13.95
N TYR A 499 0.97 -23.73 -15.27
CA TYR A 499 0.37 -22.52 -15.83
C TYR A 499 -0.57 -22.88 -16.96
N CYS A 500 -1.84 -22.50 -16.86
CA CYS A 500 -2.89 -23.00 -17.75
C CYS A 500 -4.06 -22.02 -17.90
N VAL A 501 -4.80 -22.17 -18.98
CA VAL A 501 -6.02 -21.38 -19.24
C VAL A 501 -7.16 -21.70 -18.25
N LEU A 502 -7.21 -22.91 -17.73
CA LEU A 502 -8.26 -23.41 -16.85
C LEU A 502 -7.71 -24.61 -16.05
N SER A 503 -8.30 -24.95 -14.89
CA SER A 503 -7.92 -26.16 -14.17
C SER A 503 -8.21 -27.42 -15.01
N PRO A 504 -7.42 -28.51 -14.85
CA PRO A 504 -7.68 -29.76 -15.57
C PRO A 504 -9.08 -30.32 -15.33
N GLU A 505 -9.61 -30.16 -14.12
CA GLU A 505 -10.98 -30.55 -13.77
C GLU A 505 -12.02 -29.74 -14.55
N GLY A 506 -11.81 -28.42 -14.61
CA GLY A 506 -12.67 -27.51 -15.40
C GLY A 506 -12.61 -27.81 -16.89
N PHE A 507 -11.39 -28.04 -17.41
CA PHE A 507 -11.20 -28.42 -18.81
C PHE A 507 -11.94 -29.72 -19.15
N ALA A 508 -11.77 -30.76 -18.35
CA ALA A 508 -12.45 -32.05 -18.55
C ALA A 508 -13.99 -31.92 -18.41
N SER A 509 -14.46 -31.13 -17.46
CA SER A 509 -15.89 -30.87 -17.28
C SER A 509 -16.52 -30.16 -18.48
N ILE A 510 -15.85 -29.17 -19.03
CA ILE A 510 -16.37 -28.36 -20.17
C ILE A 510 -16.32 -29.16 -21.46
N LEU A 511 -15.18 -29.75 -21.81
CA LEU A 511 -14.99 -30.39 -23.11
C LEU A 511 -15.52 -31.81 -23.16
N TRP A 512 -15.37 -32.57 -22.07
CA TRP A 512 -15.73 -33.98 -22.03
C TRP A 512 -16.95 -34.29 -21.15
N LYS A 513 -17.52 -33.25 -20.50
CA LYS A 513 -18.65 -33.40 -19.58
C LYS A 513 -18.35 -34.34 -18.40
N ASP A 514 -17.08 -34.57 -18.09
CA ASP A 514 -16.62 -35.46 -17.01
C ASP A 514 -15.36 -34.89 -16.34
N GLY A 515 -15.54 -34.22 -15.21
CA GLY A 515 -14.43 -33.66 -14.42
C GLY A 515 -13.50 -34.69 -13.79
N LYS A 516 -13.90 -35.98 -13.71
CA LYS A 516 -13.05 -37.05 -13.21
C LYS A 516 -11.87 -37.37 -14.13
N ARG A 517 -11.94 -36.97 -15.41
CA ARG A 517 -10.86 -37.13 -16.39
C ARG A 517 -9.77 -36.03 -16.28
N ALA A 518 -9.69 -35.34 -15.17
CA ALA A 518 -8.70 -34.29 -14.93
C ALA A 518 -7.25 -34.74 -15.14
N LYS A 519 -6.91 -35.99 -14.78
CA LYS A 519 -5.58 -36.54 -15.02
C LYS A 519 -5.24 -36.60 -16.50
N GLU A 520 -6.13 -37.12 -17.34
CA GLU A 520 -6.00 -37.16 -18.80
C GLU A 520 -5.93 -35.76 -19.39
N ALA A 521 -6.78 -34.83 -18.88
CA ALA A 521 -6.77 -33.44 -19.27
C ALA A 521 -5.40 -32.79 -19.03
N SER A 522 -4.79 -33.02 -17.86
CA SER A 522 -3.50 -32.42 -17.50
C SER A 522 -2.35 -32.81 -18.46
N GLU A 523 -2.41 -34.00 -19.05
CA GLU A 523 -1.42 -34.50 -20.02
C GLU A 523 -1.57 -33.81 -21.39
N ILE A 524 -2.82 -33.54 -21.80
CA ILE A 524 -3.13 -32.93 -23.12
C ILE A 524 -2.92 -31.41 -23.09
N MET A 525 -3.22 -30.76 -21.98
CA MET A 525 -3.24 -29.30 -21.85
C MET A 525 -1.85 -28.63 -21.95
N LYS A 526 -0.77 -29.39 -21.84
CA LYS A 526 0.60 -28.83 -21.93
C LYS A 526 0.88 -27.73 -20.89
N ILE A 527 0.66 -28.05 -19.62
CA ILE A 527 0.65 -27.07 -18.52
C ILE A 527 1.94 -27.08 -17.68
N THR A 528 2.89 -27.95 -18.00
CA THR A 528 4.13 -28.09 -17.22
C THR A 528 5.19 -27.09 -17.65
N ALA A 529 6.17 -26.82 -16.78
CA ALA A 529 7.28 -25.93 -17.08
C ALA A 529 8.05 -26.34 -18.35
N LEU A 530 8.23 -27.65 -18.59
CA LEU A 530 8.88 -28.16 -19.81
C LEU A 530 8.06 -27.89 -21.07
N ASP A 531 6.75 -28.14 -21.02
CA ASP A 531 5.84 -27.85 -22.13
C ASP A 531 5.87 -26.35 -22.48
N LEU A 532 5.71 -25.48 -21.46
CA LEU A 532 5.61 -24.05 -21.64
C LEU A 532 6.93 -23.41 -22.10
N LYS A 533 8.07 -23.98 -21.69
CA LYS A 533 9.36 -23.58 -22.20
C LYS A 533 9.52 -23.95 -23.68
N SER A 534 9.09 -25.15 -24.06
CA SER A 534 9.13 -25.59 -25.47
C SER A 534 8.22 -24.75 -26.37
N LEU A 535 7.09 -24.26 -25.83
CA LEU A 535 6.18 -23.37 -26.50
C LEU A 535 6.63 -21.89 -26.50
N GLY A 536 7.72 -21.56 -25.82
CA GLY A 536 8.22 -20.18 -25.71
C GLY A 536 7.37 -19.27 -24.82
N VAL A 537 6.52 -19.85 -23.96
CA VAL A 537 5.67 -19.12 -22.99
C VAL A 537 6.48 -18.66 -21.80
N ILE A 538 7.51 -19.41 -21.40
CA ILE A 538 8.41 -19.06 -20.30
C ILE A 538 9.88 -19.09 -20.77
N GLU A 539 10.70 -18.24 -20.17
CA GLU A 539 12.13 -18.12 -20.47
C GLU A 539 13.01 -19.04 -19.62
N GLN A 540 12.59 -19.32 -18.37
CA GLN A 540 13.44 -20.10 -17.45
C GLN A 540 12.62 -21.05 -16.58
N ILE A 541 13.20 -22.25 -16.33
CA ILE A 541 12.69 -23.21 -15.34
C ILE A 541 13.57 -23.11 -14.09
N ILE A 542 12.92 -22.92 -12.94
CA ILE A 542 13.58 -22.83 -11.63
C ILE A 542 13.56 -24.20 -10.97
N PRO A 543 14.72 -24.78 -10.63
CA PRO A 543 14.80 -26.10 -10.02
C PRO A 543 14.21 -26.10 -8.60
N GLU A 544 13.50 -27.19 -8.25
CA GLU A 544 12.90 -27.35 -6.92
C GLU A 544 13.62 -28.40 -6.06
N TYR A 545 14.57 -29.10 -6.62
CA TYR A 545 15.28 -30.20 -5.93
C TYR A 545 14.33 -31.24 -5.32
N GLY A 546 13.41 -31.75 -6.12
CA GLY A 546 12.28 -32.58 -5.72
C GLY A 546 10.98 -31.79 -5.80
N VAL A 547 10.22 -31.71 -4.70
CA VAL A 547 9.05 -30.84 -4.60
C VAL A 547 9.38 -29.73 -3.61
N ALA A 548 9.09 -28.47 -3.99
CA ALA A 548 9.33 -27.33 -3.12
C ALA A 548 8.55 -27.48 -1.80
N ASP A 549 9.27 -27.38 -0.71
CA ASP A 549 8.77 -27.39 0.68
C ASP A 549 9.58 -26.41 1.54
N ALA A 550 9.26 -26.27 2.81
CA ALA A 550 9.97 -25.35 3.71
C ALA A 550 11.49 -25.62 3.77
N LYS A 551 11.94 -26.88 3.62
CA LYS A 551 13.36 -27.27 3.66
C LYS A 551 14.11 -26.85 2.40
N ALA A 552 13.43 -26.82 1.25
CA ALA A 552 14.02 -26.41 -0.01
C ALA A 552 13.95 -24.87 -0.23
N CYS A 553 13.07 -24.18 0.50
CA CYS A 553 12.77 -22.77 0.29
C CYS A 553 14.02 -21.89 0.27
N GLU A 554 14.91 -22.01 1.25
CA GLU A 554 16.13 -21.21 1.34
C GLU A 554 17.05 -21.42 0.12
N SER A 555 17.26 -22.68 -0.29
CA SER A 555 18.11 -23.01 -1.43
C SER A 555 17.52 -22.53 -2.75
N ILE A 556 16.21 -22.68 -2.93
CA ILE A 556 15.48 -22.14 -4.08
C ILE A 556 15.57 -20.61 -4.10
N SER A 557 15.40 -19.96 -2.95
CA SER A 557 15.50 -18.50 -2.82
C SER A 557 16.88 -17.97 -3.18
N ARG A 558 17.95 -18.63 -2.74
CA ARG A 558 19.34 -18.27 -3.14
C ARG A 558 19.54 -18.38 -4.65
N TYR A 559 19.07 -19.46 -5.25
CA TYR A 559 19.12 -19.65 -6.71
C TYR A 559 18.33 -18.53 -7.42
N LEU A 560 17.12 -18.24 -6.95
CA LEU A 560 16.29 -17.16 -7.49
C LEU A 560 16.98 -15.81 -7.34
N LYS A 561 17.51 -15.47 -6.16
CA LYS A 561 18.20 -14.21 -5.89
C LYS A 561 19.32 -13.96 -6.90
N GLY A 562 20.19 -14.94 -7.11
CA GLY A 562 21.29 -14.84 -8.08
C GLY A 562 20.80 -14.66 -9.52
N ASN A 563 19.77 -15.38 -9.93
CA ASN A 563 19.21 -15.24 -11.28
C ASN A 563 18.43 -13.93 -11.48
N ILE A 564 17.70 -13.46 -10.49
CA ILE A 564 17.04 -12.14 -10.52
C ILE A 564 18.09 -11.03 -10.74
N LYS A 565 19.22 -11.08 -10.04
CA LYS A 565 20.30 -10.12 -10.22
C LYS A 565 20.85 -10.17 -11.66
N LYS A 566 21.12 -11.36 -12.20
CA LYS A 566 21.55 -11.53 -13.60
C LYS A 566 20.51 -11.01 -14.61
N PHE A 567 19.23 -11.21 -14.31
CA PHE A 567 18.15 -10.63 -15.13
C PHE A 567 18.23 -9.10 -15.11
N LEU A 568 18.32 -8.48 -13.93
CA LEU A 568 18.36 -7.02 -13.80
C LEU A 568 19.64 -6.43 -14.44
N GLU A 569 20.78 -7.07 -14.28
CA GLU A 569 22.05 -6.67 -14.92
C GLU A 569 21.92 -6.63 -16.45
N LYS A 570 21.26 -7.61 -17.06
CA LYS A 570 20.98 -7.60 -18.51
C LYS A 570 20.10 -6.43 -18.97
N GLN A 571 19.40 -5.77 -18.05
CA GLN A 571 18.55 -4.62 -18.38
C GLN A 571 19.32 -3.30 -18.36
N ASN A 572 20.56 -3.28 -17.87
CA ASN A 572 21.38 -2.08 -17.78
C ASN A 572 21.55 -1.39 -19.15
N GLY A 573 21.55 -0.07 -19.16
CA GLY A 573 21.67 0.75 -20.37
C GLY A 573 20.43 0.77 -21.28
N ARG A 574 19.34 0.11 -20.88
CA ARG A 574 18.11 0.07 -21.68
C ARG A 574 17.14 1.19 -21.29
N THR A 575 16.39 1.67 -22.27
CA THR A 575 15.38 2.71 -22.08
C THR A 575 14.01 2.12 -21.71
N GLY A 576 13.15 2.94 -21.12
CA GLY A 576 11.76 2.54 -20.80
C GLY A 576 10.98 2.07 -22.02
N GLU A 577 11.18 2.71 -23.18
CA GLU A 577 10.53 2.33 -24.45
C GLU A 577 10.97 0.96 -24.94
N GLN A 578 12.23 0.60 -24.71
CA GLN A 578 12.75 -0.73 -25.08
C GLN A 578 12.09 -1.83 -24.24
N PHE A 579 11.83 -1.59 -22.94
CA PHE A 579 11.13 -2.56 -22.11
C PHE A 579 9.69 -2.79 -22.58
N ALA A 580 8.95 -1.72 -22.88
CA ALA A 580 7.58 -1.82 -23.39
C ALA A 580 7.53 -2.51 -24.76
N SER A 581 8.42 -2.13 -25.69
CA SER A 581 8.51 -2.70 -27.03
C SER A 581 8.84 -4.20 -27.02
N GLU A 582 9.77 -4.61 -26.14
CA GLU A 582 10.13 -6.02 -25.97
C GLU A 582 8.94 -6.85 -25.45
N ARG A 583 8.23 -6.35 -24.43
CA ARG A 583 7.00 -7.01 -23.93
C ARG A 583 5.94 -7.11 -25.03
N TYR A 584 5.70 -6.05 -25.77
CA TYR A 584 4.78 -6.08 -26.91
C TYR A 584 5.21 -7.16 -27.91
N ALA A 585 6.46 -7.14 -28.36
CA ALA A 585 6.98 -8.12 -29.32
C ALA A 585 6.91 -9.56 -28.78
N ARG A 586 7.14 -9.75 -27.46
CA ARG A 586 7.04 -11.04 -26.79
C ARG A 586 5.65 -11.65 -26.92
N PHE A 587 4.61 -10.90 -26.59
CA PHE A 587 3.23 -11.41 -26.64
C PHE A 587 2.63 -11.44 -28.06
N ARG A 588 3.21 -10.73 -29.01
CA ARG A 588 2.81 -10.80 -30.42
C ARG A 588 3.23 -12.10 -31.14
N LYS A 589 4.01 -12.92 -30.50
CA LYS A 589 4.46 -14.23 -31.06
C LYS A 589 3.37 -15.30 -30.99
N PHE A 590 2.38 -15.13 -30.12
CA PHE A 590 1.31 -16.10 -29.85
C PHE A 590 0.03 -15.80 -30.64
#